data_6ac38753aace5f91001b130b5c7a261d
#
_entry.id   6ac38753aace5f91001b130b5c7a261d
#
_cell.length_a   1.000
_cell.length_b   1.000
_cell.length_c   1.000
_cell.angle_alpha   90.00
_cell.angle_beta   90.00
_cell.angle_gamma   90.00
#
_symmetry.space_group_name_H-M   'P 1'
#
loop_
_entity.id
_entity.type
_entity.pdbx_description
1 polymer ?
#
loop_
_entity_poly.entity_id
_entity_poly.type
_entity_poly.pdbx_seq_one_letter_code
_entity_poly.pdbx_strand_id
1 'polypeptide(L)'
;LYQQITGGWPKNIYMPAELTEQEYNAALKAKEDTNQSTIDNNATTTEIEYLSRLYLATQKEKYKEGVLNGIQYLLKSQYENGGWPQFYPRPKGYYVQITYNDNAMVRVMNQLRSIYEKKAPYTFLPDNICEQARNAFNKGIECILKTQVRQNGELTVWCAQHDRVTLEPCKARAYELPSLSGQESDNIVLLLMSLPHPSADVVKSIEGAIKWFQKSEIKGIQKEYFTNSDGKKDYRMVPCEDCPTLWARFYDLETNRPFFCDRDGIKKYDISEIGHERRNGYSWYNKDGSKVLKRYEKWKKEQNK
;
A
#
# COMPACT_ATOMS: atom_id res chain seq x y z
N LEU A 1 6.03 22.40 11.39
CA LEU A 1 5.29 22.16 12.63
C LEU A 1 5.10 20.66 12.87
N TYR A 2 4.51 19.91 11.94
CA TYR A 2 4.06 18.52 12.14
C TYR A 2 5.12 17.44 11.85
N GLN A 3 6.27 17.79 11.25
CA GLN A 3 7.37 16.84 11.10
C GLN A 3 7.93 16.47 12.46
N GLN A 4 7.96 15.18 12.77
CA GLN A 4 8.43 14.67 14.04
C GLN A 4 9.95 14.59 14.09
N ILE A 5 10.52 14.43 15.28
CA ILE A 5 11.98 14.31 15.47
C ILE A 5 12.58 13.10 14.76
N THR A 6 11.77 12.11 14.40
CA THR A 6 12.16 10.98 13.57
C THR A 6 12.42 11.35 12.10
N GLY A 7 11.92 12.51 11.66
CA GLY A 7 11.88 12.97 10.27
C GLY A 7 10.59 12.62 9.51
N GLY A 8 9.78 11.69 10.02
CA GLY A 8 8.48 11.34 9.43
C GLY A 8 7.34 12.25 9.88
N TRP A 9 6.14 11.97 9.38
CA TRP A 9 4.91 12.69 9.74
C TRP A 9 3.84 11.73 10.24
N PRO A 10 2.94 12.23 11.13
CA PRO A 10 1.74 11.51 11.52
C PRO A 10 0.69 11.56 10.41
N LYS A 11 -0.22 10.57 10.40
CA LYS A 11 -1.34 10.51 9.45
C LYS A 11 -2.59 11.21 9.97
N ASN A 12 -3.53 11.48 9.04
CA ASN A 12 -4.89 11.97 9.34
C ASN A 12 -4.94 13.34 10.03
N ILE A 13 -3.96 14.19 9.77
CA ILE A 13 -3.94 15.59 10.24
C ILE A 13 -4.20 16.52 9.06
N TYR A 14 -5.19 17.39 9.19
CA TYR A 14 -5.39 18.48 8.23
C TYR A 14 -4.42 19.62 8.55
N MET A 15 -3.21 19.52 8.02
CA MET A 15 -2.09 20.43 8.32
C MET A 15 -2.28 21.89 7.89
N PRO A 16 -3.11 22.22 6.87
CA PRO A 16 -3.41 23.62 6.51
C PRO A 16 -4.37 24.33 7.46
N ALA A 17 -4.93 23.66 8.50
CA ALA A 17 -5.85 24.31 9.43
C ALA A 17 -5.21 25.50 10.14
N GLU A 18 -5.99 26.55 10.32
CA GLU A 18 -5.64 27.62 11.27
C GLU A 18 -5.73 27.07 12.69
N LEU A 19 -4.67 27.29 13.48
CA LEU A 19 -4.55 26.76 14.82
C LEU A 19 -4.73 27.85 15.87
N THR A 20 -5.43 27.54 16.92
CA THR A 20 -5.35 28.30 18.17
C THR A 20 -3.97 28.12 18.81
N GLU A 21 -3.60 29.00 19.73
CA GLU A 21 -2.34 28.90 20.47
C GLU A 21 -2.21 27.56 21.23
N GLN A 22 -3.31 27.06 21.78
CA GLN A 22 -3.34 25.78 22.47
C GLN A 22 -3.07 24.61 21.51
N GLU A 23 -3.69 24.59 20.32
CA GLU A 23 -3.48 23.58 19.30
C GLU A 23 -2.06 23.64 18.73
N TYR A 24 -1.53 24.84 18.52
CA TYR A 24 -0.15 25.02 18.08
C TYR A 24 0.86 24.44 19.09
N ASN A 25 0.68 24.75 20.37
CA ASN A 25 1.53 24.22 21.44
C ASN A 25 1.39 22.70 21.60
N ALA A 26 0.18 22.15 21.42
CA ALA A 26 -0.05 20.71 21.39
C ALA A 26 0.68 20.04 20.21
N ALA A 27 0.63 20.65 19.02
CA ALA A 27 1.33 20.16 17.85
C ALA A 27 2.86 20.20 18.01
N LEU A 28 3.39 21.24 18.66
CA LEU A 28 4.82 21.31 19.00
C LEU A 28 5.23 20.18 19.93
N LYS A 29 4.45 19.91 20.98
CA LYS A 29 4.72 18.81 21.92
C LYS A 29 4.60 17.45 21.23
N ALA A 30 3.66 17.28 20.31
CA ALA A 30 3.46 16.02 19.58
C ALA A 30 4.67 15.64 18.69
N LYS A 31 5.56 16.58 18.34
CA LYS A 31 6.79 16.29 17.59
C LYS A 31 7.72 15.32 18.32
N GLU A 32 7.66 15.27 19.63
CA GLU A 32 8.47 14.40 20.48
C GLU A 32 7.95 12.94 20.50
N ASP A 33 6.72 12.69 20.05
CA ASP A 33 6.14 11.33 20.02
C ASP A 33 6.64 10.54 18.82
N THR A 34 7.73 9.82 18.99
CA THR A 34 8.36 9.01 17.95
C THR A 34 7.46 7.88 17.39
N ASN A 35 6.36 7.55 18.07
CA ASN A 35 5.47 6.45 17.66
C ASN A 35 4.42 6.83 16.61
N GLN A 36 4.34 8.10 16.22
CA GLN A 36 3.31 8.58 15.29
C GLN A 36 3.79 8.70 13.84
N SER A 37 5.10 8.65 13.60
CA SER A 37 5.63 8.70 12.25
C SER A 37 5.26 7.46 11.46
N THR A 38 4.73 7.65 10.24
CA THR A 38 4.13 6.56 9.46
C THR A 38 4.23 6.79 7.96
N ILE A 39 4.12 5.69 7.20
CA ILE A 39 3.92 5.71 5.75
C ILE A 39 2.46 5.38 5.36
N ASP A 40 1.59 5.20 6.35
CA ASP A 40 0.17 4.88 6.15
C ASP A 40 -0.62 6.11 5.69
N ASN A 41 -1.71 5.90 4.93
CA ASN A 41 -2.58 6.97 4.42
C ASN A 41 -1.82 8.12 3.71
N ASN A 42 -0.77 7.80 2.96
CA ASN A 42 0.12 8.73 2.25
C ASN A 42 0.99 9.64 3.15
N ALA A 43 0.90 9.51 4.47
CA ALA A 43 1.73 10.29 5.37
C ALA A 43 3.23 10.09 5.05
N THR A 44 4.02 11.07 5.36
CA THR A 44 5.44 11.20 5.04
C THR A 44 5.72 11.36 3.54
N THR A 45 5.15 10.51 2.69
CA THR A 45 5.39 10.61 1.23
C THR A 45 4.77 11.88 0.62
N THR A 46 3.56 12.24 1.02
CA THR A 46 2.89 13.47 0.56
C THR A 46 3.63 14.71 1.04
N GLU A 47 4.07 14.72 2.29
CA GLU A 47 4.76 15.89 2.87
C GLU A 47 6.13 16.09 2.25
N ILE A 48 6.89 15.04 1.98
CA ILE A 48 8.17 15.13 1.25
C ILE A 48 7.95 15.74 -0.14
N GLU A 49 6.95 15.27 -0.89
CA GLU A 49 6.65 15.81 -2.22
C GLU A 49 6.21 17.29 -2.15
N TYR A 50 5.32 17.61 -1.22
CA TYR A 50 4.84 18.97 -1.03
C TYR A 50 5.97 19.94 -0.68
N LEU A 51 6.82 19.58 0.29
CA LEU A 51 7.97 20.40 0.70
C LEU A 51 9.00 20.53 -0.44
N SER A 52 9.19 19.50 -1.27
CA SER A 52 10.06 19.58 -2.43
C SER A 52 9.57 20.62 -3.44
N ARG A 53 8.24 20.63 -3.71
CA ARG A 53 7.62 21.67 -4.55
C ARG A 53 7.77 23.07 -3.95
N LEU A 54 7.57 23.22 -2.64
CA LEU A 54 7.78 24.48 -1.93
C LEU A 54 9.23 24.97 -1.99
N TYR A 55 10.19 24.06 -1.86
CA TYR A 55 11.60 24.41 -2.00
C TYR A 55 11.91 24.94 -3.39
N LEU A 56 11.49 24.23 -4.44
CA LEU A 56 11.70 24.68 -5.82
C LEU A 56 11.07 26.06 -6.10
N ALA A 57 9.90 26.33 -5.54
CA ALA A 57 9.19 27.58 -5.73
C ALA A 57 9.76 28.77 -4.90
N THR A 58 10.34 28.50 -3.74
CA THR A 58 10.70 29.55 -2.78
C THR A 58 12.18 29.66 -2.46
N GLN A 59 12.97 28.63 -2.77
CA GLN A 59 14.38 28.48 -2.42
C GLN A 59 14.69 28.63 -0.91
N LYS A 60 13.68 28.38 -0.03
CA LYS A 60 13.85 28.48 1.43
C LYS A 60 14.42 27.17 1.98
N GLU A 61 15.65 27.21 2.51
CA GLU A 61 16.39 26.04 3.00
C GLU A 61 15.61 25.19 4.02
N LYS A 62 14.76 25.78 4.85
CA LYS A 62 13.91 25.04 5.80
C LYS A 62 13.02 23.97 5.15
N TYR A 63 12.60 24.16 3.89
CA TYR A 63 11.81 23.17 3.17
C TYR A 63 12.68 22.02 2.67
N LYS A 64 13.88 22.32 2.16
CA LYS A 64 14.86 21.31 1.77
C LYS A 64 15.32 20.47 2.96
N GLU A 65 15.55 21.08 4.12
CA GLU A 65 15.85 20.37 5.36
C GLU A 65 14.73 19.40 5.74
N GLY A 66 13.47 19.85 5.71
CA GLY A 66 12.32 18.99 5.92
C GLY A 66 12.24 17.81 4.95
N VAL A 67 12.55 18.04 3.66
CA VAL A 67 12.63 16.97 2.65
C VAL A 67 13.71 15.95 2.99
N LEU A 68 14.93 16.42 3.29
CA LEU A 68 16.04 15.54 3.62
C LEU A 68 15.76 14.69 4.86
N ASN A 69 15.19 15.30 5.91
CA ASN A 69 14.78 14.57 7.11
C ASN A 69 13.72 13.51 6.80
N GLY A 70 12.72 13.83 5.96
CA GLY A 70 11.70 12.90 5.53
C GLY A 70 12.27 11.72 4.72
N ILE A 71 13.18 11.99 3.78
CA ILE A 71 13.87 10.94 3.02
C ILE A 71 14.70 10.05 3.96
N GLN A 72 15.43 10.66 4.91
CA GLN A 72 16.20 9.88 5.89
C GLN A 72 15.30 9.00 6.76
N TYR A 73 14.10 9.47 7.11
CA TYR A 73 13.11 8.64 7.78
C TYR A 73 12.73 7.40 6.93
N LEU A 74 12.42 7.57 5.65
CA LEU A 74 12.09 6.46 4.75
C LEU A 74 13.25 5.47 4.64
N LEU A 75 14.50 5.95 4.53
CA LEU A 75 15.68 5.10 4.44
C LEU A 75 15.96 4.33 5.73
N LYS A 76 15.82 4.98 6.90
CA LYS A 76 16.04 4.36 8.22
C LYS A 76 14.93 3.38 8.61
N SER A 77 13.70 3.59 8.13
CA SER A 77 12.57 2.71 8.43
C SER A 77 12.55 1.43 7.60
N GLN A 78 13.37 1.34 6.55
CA GLN A 78 13.49 0.13 5.75
C GLN A 78 14.22 -0.98 6.53
N TYR A 79 13.61 -2.16 6.58
CA TYR A 79 14.25 -3.36 7.12
C TYR A 79 15.38 -3.87 6.21
N GLU A 80 16.29 -4.66 6.76
CA GLU A 80 17.40 -5.26 6.00
C GLU A 80 16.92 -6.12 4.82
N ASN A 81 15.75 -6.77 4.96
CA ASN A 81 15.10 -7.54 3.91
C ASN A 81 14.43 -6.69 2.81
N GLY A 82 14.46 -5.36 2.95
CA GLY A 82 13.93 -4.42 1.96
C GLY A 82 12.48 -3.96 2.19
N GLY A 83 11.77 -4.53 3.18
CA GLY A 83 10.40 -4.14 3.51
C GLY A 83 10.30 -2.89 4.36
N TRP A 84 9.11 -2.29 4.45
CA TRP A 84 8.81 -1.17 5.33
C TRP A 84 7.68 -1.49 6.28
N PRO A 85 7.81 -1.11 7.59
CA PRO A 85 6.70 -1.15 8.53
C PRO A 85 5.69 -0.04 8.27
N GLN A 86 4.47 -0.21 8.77
CA GLN A 86 3.46 0.83 8.70
C GLN A 86 3.82 2.06 9.54
N PHE A 87 4.38 1.85 10.74
CA PHE A 87 4.88 2.89 11.64
C PHE A 87 6.31 2.59 12.09
N TYR A 88 7.15 3.62 12.14
CA TYR A 88 8.52 3.52 12.60
C TYR A 88 8.95 4.78 13.38
N PRO A 89 9.68 4.63 14.50
CA PRO A 89 9.90 3.38 15.22
C PRO A 89 8.68 2.98 16.07
N ARG A 90 8.27 1.72 15.97
CA ARG A 90 7.27 1.14 16.88
C ARG A 90 7.75 -0.22 17.36
N PRO A 91 7.64 -0.55 18.67
CA PRO A 91 8.26 -1.76 19.19
C PRO A 91 7.43 -3.03 18.93
N LYS A 92 6.11 -2.92 18.74
CA LYS A 92 5.19 -4.08 18.68
C LYS A 92 3.88 -3.81 17.94
N GLY A 93 3.09 -4.86 17.78
CA GLY A 93 1.80 -4.85 17.08
C GLY A 93 1.96 -5.10 15.59
N TYR A 94 0.85 -5.21 14.86
CA TYR A 94 0.87 -5.45 13.42
C TYR A 94 1.54 -4.31 12.62
N TYR A 95 1.68 -3.14 13.23
CA TYR A 95 2.32 -1.95 12.64
C TYR A 95 3.80 -2.14 12.29
N VAL A 96 4.45 -3.17 12.86
CA VAL A 96 5.87 -3.48 12.60
C VAL A 96 6.04 -4.48 11.47
N GLN A 97 4.97 -5.00 10.91
CA GLN A 97 5.04 -5.93 9.78
C GLN A 97 5.33 -5.19 8.48
N ILE A 98 5.88 -5.90 7.49
CA ILE A 98 6.02 -5.36 6.13
C ILE A 98 4.61 -5.06 5.61
N THR A 99 4.35 -3.83 5.17
CA THR A 99 3.00 -3.39 4.84
C THR A 99 2.82 -3.02 3.38
N TYR A 100 1.98 -3.77 2.68
CA TYR A 100 1.44 -3.39 1.38
C TYR A 100 0.06 -2.73 1.50
N ASN A 101 -0.57 -2.82 2.68
CA ASN A 101 -1.91 -2.26 2.93
C ASN A 101 -2.00 -0.81 2.46
N ASP A 102 -3.11 -0.50 1.78
CA ASP A 102 -3.40 0.82 1.23
C ASP A 102 -2.25 1.41 0.38
N ASN A 103 -1.49 0.55 -0.29
CA ASN A 103 -0.34 0.89 -1.15
C ASN A 103 0.84 1.57 -0.43
N ALA A 104 0.95 1.45 0.88
CA ALA A 104 1.94 2.18 1.67
C ALA A 104 3.38 1.98 1.14
N MET A 105 3.85 0.73 1.07
CA MET A 105 5.20 0.44 0.56
C MET A 105 5.37 0.81 -0.93
N VAL A 106 4.35 0.59 -1.76
CA VAL A 106 4.41 0.94 -3.19
C VAL A 106 4.58 2.44 -3.39
N ARG A 107 3.94 3.27 -2.56
CA ARG A 107 4.14 4.74 -2.61
C ARG A 107 5.54 5.16 -2.24
N VAL A 108 6.08 4.58 -1.17
CA VAL A 108 7.49 4.80 -0.79
C VAL A 108 8.41 4.45 -1.95
N MET A 109 8.22 3.30 -2.57
CA MET A 109 9.06 2.85 -3.70
C MET A 109 8.93 3.77 -4.92
N ASN A 110 7.73 4.21 -5.28
CA ASN A 110 7.54 5.16 -6.38
C ASN A 110 8.21 6.51 -6.10
N GLN A 111 8.17 6.97 -4.85
CA GLN A 111 8.86 8.20 -4.44
C GLN A 111 10.38 8.04 -4.51
N LEU A 112 10.94 6.96 -3.95
CA LEU A 112 12.37 6.65 -4.03
C LEU A 112 12.85 6.56 -5.48
N ARG A 113 12.03 5.96 -6.36
CA ARG A 113 12.29 5.93 -7.81
C ARG A 113 12.35 7.33 -8.40
N SER A 114 11.38 8.18 -8.10
CA SER A 114 11.36 9.57 -8.59
C SER A 114 12.57 10.37 -8.08
N ILE A 115 13.03 10.08 -6.85
CA ILE A 115 14.22 10.69 -6.25
C ILE A 115 15.49 10.28 -7.01
N TYR A 116 15.74 8.98 -7.18
CA TYR A 116 16.98 8.55 -7.83
C TYR A 116 17.01 8.80 -9.35
N GLU A 117 15.84 8.91 -9.97
CA GLU A 117 15.72 9.33 -11.37
C GLU A 117 15.78 10.87 -11.52
N LYS A 118 15.94 11.61 -10.43
CA LYS A 118 15.94 13.09 -10.38
C LYS A 118 14.73 13.71 -11.09
N LYS A 119 13.57 13.05 -11.03
CA LYS A 119 12.33 13.62 -11.56
C LYS A 119 11.84 14.79 -10.71
N ALA A 120 11.24 15.78 -11.34
CA ALA A 120 10.59 16.86 -10.60
C ALA A 120 9.55 16.27 -9.63
N PRO A 121 9.50 16.76 -8.36
CA PRO A 121 10.19 17.93 -7.84
C PRO A 121 11.56 17.65 -7.16
N TYR A 122 12.22 16.53 -7.40
CA TYR A 122 13.42 16.06 -6.67
C TYR A 122 14.76 16.42 -7.34
N THR A 123 14.76 17.31 -8.34
CA THR A 123 15.95 17.67 -9.15
C THR A 123 17.08 18.32 -8.36
N PHE A 124 16.78 18.90 -7.20
CA PHE A 124 17.75 19.58 -6.33
C PHE A 124 18.51 18.66 -5.37
N LEU A 125 18.08 17.40 -5.28
CA LEU A 125 18.67 16.47 -4.33
C LEU A 125 20.09 16.05 -4.75
N PRO A 126 21.01 15.91 -3.79
CA PRO A 126 22.41 15.53 -4.08
C PRO A 126 22.50 14.05 -4.47
N ASP A 127 23.56 13.72 -5.23
CA ASP A 127 23.76 12.40 -5.81
C ASP A 127 23.82 11.27 -4.76
N ASN A 128 24.41 11.52 -3.61
CA ASN A 128 24.50 10.54 -2.54
C ASN A 128 23.11 10.15 -1.98
N ILE A 129 22.15 11.08 -1.93
CA ILE A 129 20.76 10.78 -1.55
C ILE A 129 20.06 9.99 -2.65
N CYS A 130 20.31 10.34 -3.91
CA CYS A 130 19.77 9.60 -5.06
C CYS A 130 20.28 8.16 -5.08
N GLU A 131 21.55 7.93 -4.78
CA GLU A 131 22.13 6.59 -4.68
C GLU A 131 21.54 5.77 -3.54
N GLN A 132 21.39 6.35 -2.34
CA GLN A 132 20.72 5.69 -1.23
C GLN A 132 19.27 5.32 -1.58
N ALA A 133 18.53 6.22 -2.25
CA ALA A 133 17.17 5.96 -2.69
C ALA A 133 17.11 4.81 -3.72
N ARG A 134 18.05 4.73 -4.65
CA ARG A 134 18.17 3.63 -5.62
C ARG A 134 18.42 2.30 -4.92
N ASN A 135 19.35 2.28 -3.97
CA ASN A 135 19.69 1.07 -3.21
C ASN A 135 18.49 0.59 -2.39
N ALA A 136 17.78 1.51 -1.73
CA ALA A 136 16.57 1.19 -0.98
C ALA A 136 15.44 0.68 -1.90
N PHE A 137 15.25 1.28 -3.08
CA PHE A 137 14.29 0.82 -4.08
C PHE A 137 14.60 -0.62 -4.54
N ASN A 138 15.86 -0.92 -4.86
CA ASN A 138 16.26 -2.25 -5.32
C ASN A 138 16.02 -3.32 -4.24
N LYS A 139 16.35 -3.03 -2.97
CA LYS A 139 16.02 -3.91 -1.85
C LYS A 139 14.50 -4.11 -1.71
N GLY A 140 13.71 -3.06 -1.94
CA GLY A 140 12.26 -3.15 -1.97
C GLY A 140 11.72 -4.10 -3.03
N ILE A 141 12.30 -4.08 -4.24
CA ILE A 141 11.96 -5.06 -5.31
C ILE A 141 12.28 -6.47 -4.86
N GLU A 142 13.46 -6.71 -4.26
CA GLU A 142 13.81 -8.04 -3.74
C GLU A 142 12.82 -8.51 -2.66
N CYS A 143 12.40 -7.60 -1.77
CA CYS A 143 11.40 -7.91 -0.74
C CYS A 143 10.06 -8.31 -1.38
N ILE A 144 9.59 -7.57 -2.39
CA ILE A 144 8.38 -7.91 -3.15
C ILE A 144 8.48 -9.31 -3.75
N LEU A 145 9.58 -9.66 -4.39
CA LEU A 145 9.76 -10.99 -4.98
C LEU A 145 9.79 -12.12 -3.92
N LYS A 146 10.41 -11.86 -2.76
CA LYS A 146 10.50 -12.83 -1.65
C LYS A 146 9.17 -13.04 -0.92
N THR A 147 8.32 -12.02 -0.85
CA THR A 147 7.02 -12.06 -0.16
C THR A 147 5.87 -12.49 -1.06
N GLN A 148 6.09 -12.69 -2.36
CA GLN A 148 5.05 -13.20 -3.25
C GLN A 148 4.63 -14.62 -2.85
N VAL A 149 3.33 -14.77 -2.55
CA VAL A 149 2.80 -16.03 -2.03
C VAL A 149 2.80 -17.12 -3.11
N ARG A 150 3.18 -18.32 -2.72
CA ARG A 150 3.04 -19.52 -3.53
C ARG A 150 1.85 -20.35 -3.09
N GLN A 151 1.04 -20.76 -4.04
CA GLN A 151 -0.07 -21.69 -3.82
C GLN A 151 0.16 -22.91 -4.71
N ASN A 152 0.26 -24.09 -4.11
CA ASN A 152 0.58 -25.33 -4.84
C ASN A 152 1.86 -25.22 -5.71
N GLY A 153 2.89 -24.52 -5.22
CA GLY A 153 4.14 -24.29 -5.92
C GLY A 153 4.13 -23.18 -6.97
N GLU A 154 2.98 -22.66 -7.37
CA GLU A 154 2.85 -21.55 -8.33
C GLU A 154 2.87 -20.19 -7.64
N LEU A 155 3.53 -19.21 -8.25
CA LEU A 155 3.48 -17.82 -7.80
C LEU A 155 2.06 -17.25 -7.99
N THR A 156 1.59 -16.53 -6.96
CA THR A 156 0.28 -15.87 -6.96
C THR A 156 0.44 -14.36 -6.73
N VAL A 157 -0.20 -13.81 -5.75
CA VAL A 157 -0.17 -12.40 -5.35
C VAL A 157 0.31 -12.25 -3.91
N TRP A 158 0.16 -11.09 -3.31
CA TRP A 158 0.67 -10.75 -1.98
C TRP A 158 -0.44 -10.65 -0.95
N CYS A 159 -0.09 -10.87 0.31
CA CYS A 159 -0.92 -10.48 1.44
C CYS A 159 -0.80 -8.96 1.66
N ALA A 160 -1.79 -8.36 2.30
CA ALA A 160 -1.72 -6.95 2.70
C ALA A 160 -0.56 -6.67 3.67
N GLN A 161 -0.18 -7.67 4.46
CA GLN A 161 0.97 -7.57 5.36
C GLN A 161 1.71 -8.90 5.44
N HIS A 162 3.04 -8.81 5.61
CA HIS A 162 3.93 -9.95 5.76
C HIS A 162 4.76 -9.80 7.03
N ASP A 163 5.00 -10.92 7.69
CA ASP A 163 5.87 -10.94 8.86
C ASP A 163 7.28 -10.44 8.50
N ARG A 164 7.80 -9.52 9.31
CA ARG A 164 9.07 -8.86 9.04
C ARG A 164 10.30 -9.76 9.12
N VAL A 165 10.17 -10.97 9.69
CA VAL A 165 11.25 -11.92 9.87
C VAL A 165 11.10 -13.12 8.94
N THR A 166 9.92 -13.76 8.96
CA THR A 166 9.65 -14.96 8.16
C THR A 166 9.25 -14.66 6.72
N LEU A 167 8.78 -13.43 6.44
CA LEU A 167 8.23 -12.97 5.17
C LEU A 167 6.88 -13.62 4.80
N GLU A 168 6.32 -14.45 5.67
CA GLU A 168 5.05 -15.12 5.47
C GLU A 168 3.85 -14.15 5.61
N PRO A 169 2.72 -14.43 4.95
CA PRO A 169 1.49 -13.67 5.16
C PRO A 169 1.11 -13.60 6.63
N CYS A 170 0.77 -12.43 7.13
CA CYS A 170 0.41 -12.26 8.53
C CYS A 170 -0.85 -11.43 8.73
N LYS A 171 -1.42 -11.56 9.94
CA LYS A 171 -2.62 -10.85 10.38
C LYS A 171 -2.30 -9.41 10.75
N ALA A 172 -3.25 -8.51 10.46
CA ALA A 172 -3.27 -7.15 11.01
C ALA A 172 -4.42 -6.97 12.03
N ARG A 173 -5.47 -6.25 11.65
CA ARG A 173 -6.67 -6.09 12.49
C ARG A 173 -7.44 -7.41 12.58
N ALA A 174 -8.39 -7.50 13.51
CA ALA A 174 -9.15 -8.73 13.72
C ALA A 174 -9.74 -9.34 12.44
N TYR A 175 -10.23 -8.51 11.53
CA TYR A 175 -10.85 -8.89 10.26
C TYR A 175 -9.90 -8.91 9.06
N GLU A 176 -8.61 -8.64 9.27
CA GLU A 176 -7.55 -8.68 8.24
C GLU A 176 -6.67 -9.90 8.47
N LEU A 177 -7.21 -11.04 8.10
CA LEU A 177 -6.53 -12.33 8.25
C LEU A 177 -5.46 -12.52 7.15
N PRO A 178 -4.46 -13.39 7.37
CA PRO A 178 -3.54 -13.78 6.31
C PRO A 178 -4.31 -14.25 5.08
N SER A 179 -3.98 -13.68 3.92
CA SER A 179 -4.77 -13.87 2.70
C SER A 179 -3.95 -13.54 1.45
N LEU A 180 -4.44 -13.95 0.28
CA LEU A 180 -4.07 -13.34 -0.98
C LEU A 180 -4.92 -12.09 -1.15
N SER A 181 -4.30 -10.93 -1.38
CA SER A 181 -5.04 -9.67 -1.49
C SER A 181 -5.23 -9.25 -2.93
N GLY A 182 -6.50 -9.21 -3.38
CA GLY A 182 -6.86 -8.73 -4.70
C GLY A 182 -6.85 -7.19 -4.83
N GLN A 183 -6.63 -6.47 -3.72
CA GLN A 183 -6.59 -5.00 -3.73
C GLN A 183 -5.15 -4.47 -3.66
N GLU A 184 -4.35 -4.94 -2.70
CA GLU A 184 -2.99 -4.45 -2.50
C GLU A 184 -2.04 -4.93 -3.60
N SER A 185 -2.31 -6.09 -4.21
CA SER A 185 -1.47 -6.68 -5.25
C SER A 185 -1.53 -5.96 -6.60
N ASP A 186 -2.58 -5.21 -6.88
CA ASP A 186 -2.74 -4.50 -8.16
C ASP A 186 -1.59 -3.50 -8.40
N ASN A 187 -1.33 -2.64 -7.41
CA ASN A 187 -0.30 -1.62 -7.54
C ASN A 187 1.12 -2.20 -7.41
N ILE A 188 1.30 -3.34 -6.74
CA ILE A 188 2.57 -4.08 -6.77
C ILE A 188 2.87 -4.55 -8.20
N VAL A 189 1.92 -5.21 -8.85
CA VAL A 189 2.10 -5.68 -10.24
C VAL A 189 2.33 -4.52 -11.20
N LEU A 190 1.59 -3.41 -11.04
CA LEU A 190 1.78 -2.20 -11.85
C LEU A 190 3.17 -1.59 -11.65
N LEU A 191 3.70 -1.58 -10.42
CA LEU A 191 5.07 -1.16 -10.14
C LEU A 191 6.08 -2.06 -10.85
N LEU A 192 5.94 -3.39 -10.74
CA LEU A 192 6.84 -4.34 -11.39
C LEU A 192 6.81 -4.19 -12.93
N MET A 193 5.62 -4.05 -13.55
CA MET A 193 5.47 -3.80 -14.99
C MET A 193 5.99 -2.44 -15.45
N SER A 194 6.27 -1.51 -14.52
CA SER A 194 6.83 -0.20 -14.84
C SER A 194 8.36 -0.17 -14.88
N LEU A 195 9.02 -1.26 -14.44
CA LEU A 195 10.48 -1.34 -14.47
C LEU A 195 10.99 -1.37 -15.92
N PRO A 196 12.00 -0.55 -16.25
CA PRO A 196 12.67 -0.61 -17.52
C PRO A 196 13.43 -1.86 -17.69
N HIS A 197 13.67 -2.76 -18.19
CA HIS A 197 14.51 -3.98 -18.19
C HIS A 197 14.27 -4.88 -16.96
N PRO A 198 13.06 -5.43 -16.80
CA PRO A 198 12.78 -6.32 -15.69
C PRO A 198 13.61 -7.60 -15.78
N SER A 199 14.14 -8.06 -14.64
CA SER A 199 14.84 -9.34 -14.57
C SER A 199 13.90 -10.53 -14.84
N ALA A 200 14.46 -11.70 -15.13
CA ALA A 200 13.67 -12.91 -15.34
C ALA A 200 12.77 -13.25 -14.14
N ASP A 201 13.21 -12.96 -12.91
CA ASP A 201 12.41 -13.20 -11.71
C ASP A 201 11.26 -12.19 -11.58
N VAL A 202 11.47 -10.93 -11.96
CA VAL A 202 10.40 -9.93 -12.04
C VAL A 202 9.36 -10.35 -13.09
N VAL A 203 9.80 -10.81 -14.26
CA VAL A 203 8.89 -11.29 -15.31
C VAL A 203 8.05 -12.47 -14.80
N LYS A 204 8.68 -13.47 -14.18
CA LYS A 204 7.98 -14.62 -13.57
C LYS A 204 6.98 -14.19 -12.49
N SER A 205 7.37 -13.22 -11.68
CA SER A 205 6.51 -12.65 -10.63
C SER A 205 5.26 -12.01 -11.22
N ILE A 206 5.43 -11.18 -12.26
CA ILE A 206 4.33 -10.56 -12.99
C ILE A 206 3.41 -11.65 -13.58
N GLU A 207 3.96 -12.60 -14.31
CA GLU A 207 3.16 -13.68 -14.96
C GLU A 207 2.37 -14.53 -13.97
N GLY A 208 2.99 -14.85 -12.81
CA GLY A 208 2.30 -15.57 -11.74
C GLY A 208 1.12 -14.78 -11.18
N ALA A 209 1.32 -13.48 -10.93
CA ALA A 209 0.26 -12.61 -10.46
C ALA A 209 -0.85 -12.43 -11.50
N ILE A 210 -0.52 -12.29 -12.78
CA ILE A 210 -1.51 -12.19 -13.87
C ILE A 210 -2.36 -13.46 -13.98
N LYS A 211 -1.75 -14.64 -13.93
CA LYS A 211 -2.49 -15.91 -13.88
C LYS A 211 -3.49 -15.94 -12.72
N TRP A 212 -3.04 -15.48 -11.55
CA TRP A 212 -3.90 -15.41 -10.37
C TRP A 212 -5.06 -14.43 -10.59
N PHE A 213 -4.81 -13.20 -11.09
CA PHE A 213 -5.87 -12.23 -11.37
C PHE A 213 -6.92 -12.78 -12.35
N GLN A 214 -6.50 -13.49 -13.41
CA GLN A 214 -7.39 -14.12 -14.37
C GLN A 214 -8.23 -15.25 -13.74
N LYS A 215 -7.60 -16.09 -12.90
CA LYS A 215 -8.28 -17.21 -12.22
C LYS A 215 -9.26 -16.73 -11.14
N SER A 216 -9.01 -15.57 -10.55
CA SER A 216 -9.73 -15.05 -9.37
C SER A 216 -10.81 -14.03 -9.73
N GLU A 217 -11.16 -13.91 -11.01
CA GLU A 217 -12.24 -13.06 -11.50
C GLU A 217 -13.60 -13.49 -10.91
N ILE A 218 -14.35 -12.51 -10.42
CA ILE A 218 -15.73 -12.67 -9.95
C ILE A 218 -16.65 -11.99 -10.96
N LYS A 219 -17.43 -12.79 -11.69
CA LYS A 219 -18.33 -12.34 -12.75
C LYS A 219 -19.78 -12.61 -12.39
N GLY A 220 -20.69 -11.92 -13.05
CA GLY A 220 -22.13 -12.21 -12.96
C GLY A 220 -22.78 -11.72 -11.69
N ILE A 221 -22.13 -10.84 -10.90
CA ILE A 221 -22.73 -10.24 -9.71
C ILE A 221 -22.37 -8.76 -9.58
N GLN A 222 -23.26 -8.00 -8.93
CA GLN A 222 -23.05 -6.59 -8.59
C GLN A 222 -23.60 -6.24 -7.23
N LYS A 223 -23.20 -5.07 -6.71
CA LYS A 223 -23.78 -4.47 -5.49
C LYS A 223 -25.15 -3.86 -5.81
N GLU A 224 -26.16 -4.28 -5.08
CA GLU A 224 -27.48 -3.63 -5.03
C GLU A 224 -27.62 -2.94 -3.67
N TYR A 225 -27.85 -1.64 -3.67
CA TYR A 225 -28.00 -0.86 -2.45
C TYR A 225 -29.48 -0.78 -2.05
N PHE A 226 -29.73 -0.88 -0.74
CA PHE A 226 -31.06 -0.76 -0.15
C PHE A 226 -31.00 -0.07 1.23
N THR A 227 -32.13 0.28 1.77
CA THR A 227 -32.26 0.72 3.18
C THR A 227 -32.72 -0.46 4.02
N ASN A 228 -31.96 -0.80 5.04
CA ASN A 228 -32.28 -1.92 5.93
C ASN A 228 -33.37 -1.55 6.96
N SER A 229 -33.79 -2.50 7.79
CA SER A 229 -34.82 -2.32 8.83
C SER A 229 -34.49 -1.21 9.84
N ASP A 230 -33.20 -0.90 10.04
CA ASP A 230 -32.75 0.16 10.94
C ASP A 230 -32.70 1.54 10.28
N GLY A 231 -33.17 1.67 9.04
CA GLY A 231 -33.12 2.90 8.26
C GLY A 231 -31.72 3.25 7.73
N LYS A 232 -30.77 2.31 7.76
CA LYS A 232 -29.39 2.54 7.33
C LYS A 232 -29.19 2.03 5.89
N LYS A 233 -28.34 2.73 5.14
CA LYS A 233 -27.90 2.26 3.81
C LYS A 233 -27.10 0.97 3.96
N ASP A 234 -27.47 -0.04 3.19
CA ASP A 234 -26.81 -1.35 3.15
C ASP A 234 -26.71 -1.83 1.70
N TYR A 235 -26.02 -2.94 1.46
CA TYR A 235 -25.98 -3.57 0.16
C TYR A 235 -25.95 -5.11 0.25
N ARG A 236 -26.39 -5.73 -0.82
CA ARG A 236 -26.25 -7.16 -1.08
C ARG A 236 -25.65 -7.40 -2.45
N MET A 237 -25.11 -8.58 -2.70
CA MET A 237 -24.69 -9.00 -4.01
C MET A 237 -25.85 -9.67 -4.73
N VAL A 238 -26.12 -9.27 -5.97
CA VAL A 238 -27.21 -9.80 -6.80
C VAL A 238 -26.68 -10.23 -8.16
N PRO A 239 -27.30 -11.22 -8.82
CA PRO A 239 -26.93 -11.63 -10.19
C PRO A 239 -27.01 -10.45 -11.18
N CYS A 240 -26.10 -10.44 -12.15
CA CYS A 240 -26.05 -9.42 -13.19
C CYS A 240 -25.21 -9.92 -14.37
N GLU A 241 -25.79 -10.02 -15.57
CA GLU A 241 -25.12 -10.59 -16.76
C GLU A 241 -24.02 -9.66 -17.31
N ASP A 242 -24.28 -8.36 -17.42
CA ASP A 242 -23.40 -7.37 -18.08
C ASP A 242 -22.62 -6.49 -17.11
N CYS A 243 -22.29 -7.02 -15.94
CA CYS A 243 -21.58 -6.25 -14.92
C CYS A 243 -20.07 -6.32 -15.07
N PRO A 244 -19.37 -5.26 -14.64
CA PRO A 244 -17.92 -5.31 -14.58
C PRO A 244 -17.42 -6.44 -13.69
N THR A 245 -16.36 -7.13 -14.14
CA THR A 245 -15.63 -8.11 -13.33
C THR A 245 -15.13 -7.47 -12.02
N LEU A 246 -15.29 -8.21 -10.95
CA LEU A 246 -14.87 -7.84 -9.60
C LEU A 246 -13.75 -8.76 -9.13
N TRP A 247 -13.03 -8.27 -8.13
CA TRP A 247 -12.13 -9.06 -7.28
C TRP A 247 -12.48 -8.80 -5.83
N ALA A 248 -12.43 -9.84 -5.00
CA ALA A 248 -12.53 -9.66 -3.55
C ALA A 248 -11.22 -9.07 -3.00
N ARG A 249 -11.31 -8.39 -1.88
CA ARG A 249 -10.12 -7.90 -1.17
C ARG A 249 -9.28 -9.05 -0.65
N PHE A 250 -9.90 -10.09 -0.09
CA PHE A 250 -9.21 -11.23 0.50
C PHE A 250 -9.64 -12.55 -0.10
N TYR A 251 -8.64 -13.39 -0.38
CA TYR A 251 -8.81 -14.78 -0.80
C TYR A 251 -8.03 -15.70 0.13
N ASP A 252 -8.60 -16.86 0.38
CA ASP A 252 -7.99 -17.88 1.24
C ASP A 252 -6.68 -18.39 0.65
N LEU A 253 -5.65 -18.54 1.49
CA LEU A 253 -4.30 -18.92 1.07
C LEU A 253 -4.22 -20.33 0.46
N GLU A 254 -5.10 -21.26 0.86
CA GLU A 254 -5.08 -22.65 0.40
C GLU A 254 -6.04 -22.85 -0.76
N THR A 255 -7.27 -22.38 -0.61
CA THR A 255 -8.37 -22.69 -1.55
C THR A 255 -8.56 -21.63 -2.63
N ASN A 256 -7.96 -20.46 -2.49
CA ASN A 256 -8.21 -19.28 -3.34
C ASN A 256 -9.70 -18.86 -3.38
N ARG A 257 -10.47 -19.21 -2.36
CA ARG A 257 -11.87 -18.80 -2.25
C ARG A 257 -11.95 -17.39 -1.65
N PRO A 258 -12.73 -16.45 -2.22
CA PRO A 258 -13.01 -15.17 -1.59
C PRO A 258 -13.59 -15.36 -0.19
N PHE A 259 -13.15 -14.56 0.76
CA PHE A 259 -13.74 -14.56 2.11
C PHE A 259 -13.92 -13.15 2.66
N PHE A 260 -14.80 -13.05 3.63
CA PHE A 260 -15.15 -11.85 4.38
C PHE A 260 -14.93 -12.14 5.85
N CYS A 261 -14.73 -11.12 6.66
CA CYS A 261 -14.46 -11.31 8.07
C CYS A 261 -15.03 -10.15 8.88
N ASP A 262 -15.65 -10.48 9.99
CA ASP A 262 -16.08 -9.50 10.98
C ASP A 262 -15.00 -9.31 12.06
N ARG A 263 -15.29 -8.52 13.09
CA ARG A 263 -14.38 -8.27 14.22
C ARG A 263 -14.14 -9.51 15.10
N ASP A 264 -14.93 -10.58 14.91
CA ASP A 264 -14.73 -11.89 15.53
C ASP A 264 -13.51 -12.66 15.00
N GLY A 265 -12.97 -12.25 13.83
CA GLY A 265 -11.82 -12.91 13.20
C GLY A 265 -12.16 -14.24 12.56
N ILE A 266 -13.43 -14.51 12.25
CA ILE A 266 -13.89 -15.76 11.64
C ILE A 266 -14.15 -15.55 10.16
N LYS A 267 -13.54 -16.39 9.30
CA LYS A 267 -13.79 -16.35 7.85
C LYS A 267 -15.26 -16.68 7.54
N LYS A 268 -15.87 -15.84 6.74
CA LYS A 268 -17.19 -16.02 6.15
C LYS A 268 -17.05 -16.04 4.63
N TYR A 269 -17.88 -16.80 3.95
CA TYR A 269 -17.77 -16.98 2.50
C TYR A 269 -18.90 -16.34 1.71
N ASP A 270 -19.83 -15.70 2.41
CA ASP A 270 -20.84 -14.80 1.88
C ASP A 270 -20.79 -13.46 2.62
N ILE A 271 -20.83 -12.36 1.87
CA ILE A 271 -20.79 -11.01 2.44
C ILE A 271 -21.97 -10.70 3.36
N SER A 272 -23.09 -11.37 3.18
CA SER A 272 -24.29 -11.24 4.02
C SER A 272 -24.09 -11.75 5.45
N GLU A 273 -23.12 -12.66 5.66
CA GLU A 273 -22.81 -13.25 6.96
C GLU A 273 -22.03 -12.33 7.91
N ILE A 274 -21.49 -11.20 7.41
CA ILE A 274 -20.81 -10.22 8.25
C ILE A 274 -21.75 -9.06 8.61
N GLY A 275 -21.50 -8.46 9.79
CA GLY A 275 -22.33 -7.38 10.32
C GLY A 275 -22.33 -6.12 9.43
N HIS A 276 -23.42 -5.35 9.54
CA HIS A 276 -23.62 -4.12 8.75
C HIS A 276 -22.43 -3.16 8.81
N GLU A 277 -21.84 -2.95 10.00
CA GLU A 277 -20.71 -2.04 10.20
C GLU A 277 -19.50 -2.48 9.35
N ARG A 278 -19.13 -3.76 9.36
CA ARG A 278 -18.02 -4.25 8.56
C ARG A 278 -18.36 -4.35 7.10
N ARG A 279 -19.56 -4.79 6.75
CA ARG A 279 -20.00 -4.88 5.35
C ARG A 279 -19.91 -3.53 4.64
N ASN A 280 -20.36 -2.46 5.29
CA ASN A 280 -20.40 -1.12 4.69
C ASN A 280 -19.16 -0.26 4.98
N GLY A 281 -18.47 -0.51 6.07
CA GLY A 281 -17.29 0.25 6.51
C GLY A 281 -15.96 -0.24 5.96
N TYR A 282 -15.97 -1.17 4.98
CA TYR A 282 -14.76 -1.74 4.41
C TYR A 282 -14.93 -2.06 2.92
N SER A 283 -13.85 -1.93 2.15
CA SER A 283 -13.86 -2.22 0.71
C SER A 283 -13.60 -3.70 0.46
N TRP A 284 -14.68 -4.50 0.37
CA TRP A 284 -14.59 -5.95 0.17
C TRP A 284 -14.43 -6.38 -1.28
N TYR A 285 -14.91 -5.57 -2.22
CA TYR A 285 -14.83 -5.82 -3.65
C TYR A 285 -14.28 -4.58 -4.36
N ASN A 286 -13.46 -4.81 -5.39
CA ASN A 286 -12.92 -3.78 -6.26
C ASN A 286 -12.95 -4.22 -7.74
N LYS A 287 -12.53 -3.34 -8.65
CA LYS A 287 -12.45 -3.57 -10.11
C LYS A 287 -11.01 -3.44 -10.64
N ASP A 288 -10.04 -3.29 -9.74
CA ASP A 288 -8.68 -2.89 -10.09
C ASP A 288 -7.90 -3.97 -10.85
N GLY A 289 -8.26 -5.24 -10.66
CA GLY A 289 -7.74 -6.33 -11.47
C GLY A 289 -7.91 -6.13 -12.99
N SER A 290 -9.02 -5.51 -13.42
CA SER A 290 -9.22 -5.17 -14.84
C SER A 290 -8.16 -4.19 -15.37
N LYS A 291 -7.71 -3.24 -14.54
CA LYS A 291 -6.64 -2.30 -14.87
C LYS A 291 -5.30 -3.02 -15.00
N VAL A 292 -5.02 -3.95 -14.10
CA VAL A 292 -3.81 -4.80 -14.14
C VAL A 292 -3.76 -5.61 -15.42
N LEU A 293 -4.84 -6.33 -15.75
CA LEU A 293 -4.91 -7.16 -16.95
C LEU A 293 -4.77 -6.34 -18.25
N LYS A 294 -5.43 -5.18 -18.31
CA LYS A 294 -5.28 -4.25 -19.44
C LYS A 294 -3.86 -3.71 -19.59
N ARG A 295 -3.18 -3.40 -18.47
CA ARG A 295 -1.77 -2.94 -18.49
C ARG A 295 -0.84 -4.06 -18.94
N TYR A 296 -1.10 -5.31 -18.51
CA TYR A 296 -0.30 -6.46 -18.90
C TYR A 296 -0.30 -6.71 -20.41
N GLU A 297 -1.46 -6.59 -21.07
CA GLU A 297 -1.54 -6.74 -22.54
C GLU A 297 -0.66 -5.70 -23.27
N LYS A 298 -0.59 -4.50 -22.75
CA LYS A 298 0.33 -3.46 -23.25
C LYS A 298 1.79 -3.83 -22.97
N TRP A 299 2.07 -4.22 -21.74
CA TRP A 299 3.42 -4.55 -21.29
C TRP A 299 4.03 -5.70 -22.11
N LYS A 300 3.26 -6.77 -22.39
CA LYS A 300 3.71 -7.87 -23.28
C LYS A 300 4.14 -7.38 -24.67
N LYS A 301 3.38 -6.47 -25.25
CA LYS A 301 3.75 -5.88 -26.56
C LYS A 301 5.01 -5.02 -26.49
N GLU A 302 5.26 -4.36 -25.36
CA GLU A 302 6.46 -3.55 -25.13
C GLU A 302 7.71 -4.42 -24.93
N GLN A 303 7.59 -5.61 -24.30
CA GLN A 303 8.71 -6.55 -24.10
C GLN A 303 9.12 -7.29 -25.37
N ASN A 304 8.26 -7.39 -26.37
CA ASN A 304 8.52 -8.08 -27.64
C ASN A 304 9.09 -7.15 -28.74
N LYS A 305 9.38 -5.90 -28.40
CA LYS A 305 10.02 -4.92 -29.29
C LYS A 305 11.49 -4.76 -28.98
#